data_acf6ff41cb88a779106337155ef3cb1f
#
_entry.id   acf6ff41cb88a779106337155ef3cb1f
#
_cell.length_a   1.000
_cell.length_b   1.000
_cell.length_c   1.000
_cell.angle_alpha   90.00
_cell.angle_beta   90.00
_cell.angle_gamma   90.00
#
_symmetry.space_group_name_H-M   'P 1'
#
loop_
_entity.id
_entity.type
_entity.pdbx_description
1 polymer ?
#
loop_
_entity_poly.entity_id
_entity_poly.type
_entity_poly.pdbx_seq_one_letter_code
_entity_poly.pdbx_strand_id
1 'polypeptide(L)'
;MKKTFVSAAQLEQIAAQYPTPFHIYDEQGIRENARRLNAAFSWNPRFREYFAVKATPTPAIMKVLQEEGCGCDCSSLTELMMAERIGCVGEHIVFSSNETPAEDYRLAAKLGAVINLDDLTHVDFLERAIGYIPKKIGCRFNPGGTFSLGETREGFQVMDNPGDAKYGMTRAQIAEAFRLLKAKGAEEFGIHAFLASNTLSNEYYPALARMLFRLAAELQQETGCHITFIDLSGGVGIPYRPDEPANDIAVIGEGVRRAYEEILVPAGMGDVALYTELGRFMLAPYGHLVTRAIHAKHIYKEYIGTDACACDLMRPAMYGSYHHITVMGKEDAPCDHKYDIVGGLCENNDKFAVDRMLPGIDIGDLLVIHDAGAHGLAMGYNYNGKLRCAEVLLQPDGSTRLIRRAETPEDYFATMVWDD
;
A
#
# COMPACT_ATOMS: atom_id res chain seq x y z
N MET A 1 -15.18 19.26 -0.20
CA MET A 1 -15.65 18.20 0.72
C MET A 1 -15.44 16.87 0.02
N LYS A 2 -14.90 15.84 0.70
CA LYS A 2 -14.80 14.49 0.12
C LYS A 2 -16.21 13.91 -0.05
N LYS A 3 -16.40 13.15 -1.13
CA LYS A 3 -17.70 12.51 -1.41
C LYS A 3 -17.58 11.00 -1.19
N THR A 4 -18.64 10.41 -0.68
CA THR A 4 -18.77 8.94 -0.62
C THR A 4 -19.18 8.41 -1.99
N PHE A 5 -18.79 7.17 -2.31
CA PHE A 5 -19.24 6.47 -3.53
C PHE A 5 -20.57 5.73 -3.33
N VAL A 6 -21.17 5.84 -2.14
CA VAL A 6 -22.51 5.32 -1.79
C VAL A 6 -23.38 6.44 -1.23
N SER A 7 -24.67 6.40 -1.52
CA SER A 7 -25.66 7.30 -0.90
C SER A 7 -26.03 6.81 0.51
N ALA A 8 -26.60 7.71 1.34
CA ALA A 8 -27.07 7.36 2.67
C ALA A 8 -28.11 6.21 2.64
N ALA A 9 -29.08 6.28 1.72
CA ALA A 9 -30.10 5.23 1.59
C ALA A 9 -29.52 3.88 1.17
N GLN A 10 -28.55 3.86 0.25
CA GLN A 10 -27.85 2.65 -0.16
C GLN A 10 -27.03 2.09 0.99
N LEU A 11 -26.33 2.94 1.74
CA LEU A 11 -25.49 2.52 2.86
C LEU A 11 -26.32 1.90 4.00
N GLU A 12 -27.52 2.44 4.29
CA GLU A 12 -28.44 1.84 5.27
C GLU A 12 -28.93 0.44 4.83
N GLN A 13 -29.18 0.23 3.54
CA GLN A 13 -29.52 -1.09 3.00
C GLN A 13 -28.35 -2.06 3.13
N ILE A 14 -27.13 -1.62 2.85
CA ILE A 14 -25.91 -2.42 3.02
C ILE A 14 -25.68 -2.76 4.50
N ALA A 15 -25.85 -1.78 5.40
CA ALA A 15 -25.70 -1.98 6.83
C ALA A 15 -26.78 -2.89 7.45
N ALA A 16 -27.95 -2.98 6.82
CA ALA A 16 -28.97 -3.95 7.21
C ALA A 16 -28.59 -5.40 6.80
N GLN A 17 -27.82 -5.56 5.73
CA GLN A 17 -27.32 -6.88 5.28
C GLN A 17 -26.00 -7.26 5.99
N TYR A 18 -25.10 -6.30 6.18
CA TYR A 18 -23.81 -6.48 6.82
C TYR A 18 -23.72 -5.55 8.04
N PRO A 19 -23.86 -6.09 9.27
CA PRO A 19 -23.81 -5.24 10.48
C PRO A 19 -22.51 -4.44 10.56
N THR A 20 -22.62 -3.18 11.00
CA THR A 20 -21.45 -2.34 11.29
C THR A 20 -20.66 -2.88 12.49
N PRO A 21 -19.32 -2.62 12.56
CA PRO A 21 -18.54 -1.94 11.54
C PRO A 21 -18.16 -2.86 10.38
N PHE A 22 -17.89 -2.28 9.21
CA PHE A 22 -17.32 -3.00 8.07
C PHE A 22 -16.51 -2.05 7.17
N HIS A 23 -15.52 -2.59 6.46
CA HIS A 23 -14.91 -1.89 5.34
C HIS A 23 -15.73 -2.13 4.06
N ILE A 24 -15.93 -1.08 3.27
CA ILE A 24 -16.55 -1.17 1.95
C ILE A 24 -15.60 -0.66 0.89
N TYR A 25 -15.50 -1.38 -0.24
CA TYR A 25 -14.63 -1.05 -1.36
C TYR A 25 -15.46 -0.83 -2.63
N ASP A 26 -15.06 0.18 -3.42
CA ASP A 26 -15.64 0.50 -4.72
C ASP A 26 -14.86 -0.22 -5.83
N GLU A 27 -15.40 -1.32 -6.35
CA GLU A 27 -14.76 -2.10 -7.43
C GLU A 27 -14.58 -1.26 -8.69
N GLN A 28 -15.58 -0.45 -9.07
CA GLN A 28 -15.50 0.39 -10.26
C GLN A 28 -14.34 1.39 -10.14
N GLY A 29 -14.25 2.11 -9.03
CA GLY A 29 -13.19 3.07 -8.77
C GLY A 29 -11.80 2.43 -8.74
N ILE A 30 -11.66 1.23 -8.17
CA ILE A 30 -10.40 0.44 -8.17
C ILE A 30 -9.96 0.14 -9.60
N ARG A 31 -10.87 -0.38 -10.45
CA ARG A 31 -10.58 -0.71 -11.84
C ARG A 31 -10.21 0.51 -12.66
N GLU A 32 -10.96 1.59 -12.52
CA GLU A 32 -10.69 2.84 -13.23
C GLU A 32 -9.32 3.42 -12.85
N ASN A 33 -8.96 3.35 -11.57
CA ASN A 33 -7.66 3.83 -11.11
C ASN A 33 -6.49 2.99 -11.65
N ALA A 34 -6.64 1.66 -11.68
CA ALA A 34 -5.64 0.76 -12.27
C ALA A 34 -5.45 1.07 -13.76
N ARG A 35 -6.55 1.29 -14.52
CA ARG A 35 -6.49 1.67 -15.94
C ARG A 35 -5.82 3.03 -16.13
N ARG A 36 -6.08 4.01 -15.26
CA ARG A 36 -5.44 5.34 -15.30
C ARG A 36 -3.92 5.22 -15.09
N LEU A 37 -3.48 4.42 -14.14
CA LEU A 37 -2.06 4.16 -13.90
C LEU A 37 -1.41 3.51 -15.12
N ASN A 38 -1.99 2.43 -15.64
CA ASN A 38 -1.50 1.72 -16.81
C ASN A 38 -1.41 2.66 -18.03
N ALA A 39 -2.41 3.52 -18.25
CA ALA A 39 -2.41 4.51 -19.32
C ALA A 39 -1.27 5.54 -19.19
N ALA A 40 -0.99 6.00 -17.97
CA ALA A 40 0.07 6.98 -17.70
C ALA A 40 1.48 6.45 -18.02
N PHE A 41 1.68 5.13 -17.92
CA PHE A 41 2.96 4.46 -18.19
C PHE A 41 2.96 3.62 -19.48
N SER A 42 1.92 3.70 -20.31
CA SER A 42 1.78 2.92 -21.56
C SER A 42 2.88 3.17 -22.61
N TRP A 43 3.64 4.25 -22.48
CA TRP A 43 4.81 4.55 -23.30
C TRP A 43 5.98 3.57 -23.09
N ASN A 44 6.05 2.87 -21.93
CA ASN A 44 6.95 1.75 -21.70
C ASN A 44 6.17 0.44 -21.86
N PRO A 45 6.37 -0.32 -22.96
CA PRO A 45 5.58 -1.53 -23.24
C PRO A 45 5.84 -2.67 -22.25
N ARG A 46 6.86 -2.53 -21.41
CA ARG A 46 7.23 -3.50 -20.38
C ARG A 46 6.87 -3.01 -18.98
N PHE A 47 6.12 -1.89 -18.87
CA PHE A 47 5.62 -1.39 -17.59
C PHE A 47 4.69 -2.40 -16.93
N ARG A 48 4.81 -2.52 -15.62
CA ARG A 48 3.87 -3.28 -14.79
C ARG A 48 3.74 -2.67 -13.40
N GLU A 49 2.51 -2.50 -12.99
CA GLU A 49 2.17 -2.29 -11.59
C GLU A 49 2.15 -3.65 -10.87
N TYR A 50 2.86 -3.75 -9.75
CA TYR A 50 2.76 -4.85 -8.80
C TYR A 50 2.06 -4.31 -7.55
N PHE A 51 0.79 -4.65 -7.41
CA PHE A 51 0.02 -4.18 -6.26
C PHE A 51 0.67 -4.65 -4.95
N ALA A 52 0.98 -3.69 -4.05
CA ALA A 52 1.54 -3.99 -2.73
C ALA A 52 0.51 -4.72 -1.86
N VAL A 53 0.62 -6.06 -1.78
CA VAL A 53 -0.36 -6.93 -1.09
C VAL A 53 -0.59 -6.51 0.35
N LYS A 54 0.46 -6.08 1.06
CA LYS A 54 0.41 -5.54 2.43
C LYS A 54 -0.61 -4.40 2.63
N ALA A 55 -0.95 -3.68 1.57
CA ALA A 55 -1.90 -2.57 1.67
C ALA A 55 -3.33 -3.08 1.91
N THR A 56 -3.73 -4.18 1.25
CA THR A 56 -5.04 -4.82 1.42
C THR A 56 -4.94 -6.28 1.01
N PRO A 57 -4.50 -7.19 1.92
CA PRO A 57 -4.27 -8.59 1.64
C PRO A 57 -5.60 -9.37 1.59
N THR A 58 -6.44 -9.02 0.62
CA THR A 58 -7.77 -9.62 0.43
C THR A 58 -7.87 -10.19 -0.98
N PRO A 59 -8.00 -11.52 -1.15
CA PRO A 59 -7.94 -12.20 -2.45
C PRO A 59 -8.89 -11.63 -3.50
N ALA A 60 -10.09 -11.20 -3.11
CA ALA A 60 -11.06 -10.61 -4.02
C ALA A 60 -10.54 -9.30 -4.64
N ILE A 61 -9.92 -8.43 -3.84
CA ILE A 61 -9.33 -7.17 -4.29
C ILE A 61 -8.10 -7.44 -5.17
N MET A 62 -7.22 -8.34 -4.74
CA MET A 62 -6.06 -8.75 -5.53
C MET A 62 -6.48 -9.27 -6.92
N LYS A 63 -7.59 -10.02 -6.99
CA LYS A 63 -8.12 -10.55 -8.24
C LYS A 63 -8.68 -9.46 -9.16
N VAL A 64 -9.39 -8.48 -8.61
CA VAL A 64 -9.85 -7.28 -9.37
C VAL A 64 -8.67 -6.57 -10.01
N LEU A 65 -7.57 -6.36 -9.28
CA LEU A 65 -6.36 -5.71 -9.81
C LEU A 65 -5.62 -6.60 -10.82
N GLN A 66 -5.57 -7.91 -10.59
CA GLN A 66 -4.98 -8.87 -11.55
C GLN A 66 -5.72 -8.84 -12.90
N GLU A 67 -7.05 -8.74 -12.90
CA GLU A 67 -7.88 -8.61 -14.10
C GLU A 67 -7.59 -7.31 -14.87
N GLU A 68 -7.10 -6.27 -14.20
CA GLU A 68 -6.64 -5.00 -14.81
C GLU A 68 -5.14 -5.02 -15.18
N GLY A 69 -4.48 -6.18 -15.11
CA GLY A 69 -3.10 -6.39 -15.53
C GLY A 69 -2.04 -6.17 -14.46
N CYS A 70 -2.42 -5.90 -13.20
CA CYS A 70 -1.48 -5.76 -12.11
C CYS A 70 -0.90 -7.12 -11.69
N GLY A 71 0.37 -7.13 -11.27
CA GLY A 71 0.99 -8.21 -10.54
C GLY A 71 0.79 -8.05 -9.02
N CYS A 72 1.53 -8.85 -8.25
CA CYS A 72 1.56 -8.79 -6.78
C CYS A 72 2.96 -8.48 -6.28
N ASP A 73 3.12 -7.40 -5.48
CA ASP A 73 4.29 -7.22 -4.62
C ASP A 73 4.00 -7.93 -3.30
N CYS A 74 4.77 -8.99 -3.02
CA CYS A 74 4.65 -9.82 -1.83
C CYS A 74 5.88 -9.61 -0.93
N SER A 75 5.66 -9.57 0.38
CA SER A 75 6.71 -9.35 1.39
C SER A 75 6.80 -10.47 2.44
N SER A 76 6.00 -11.54 2.31
CA SER A 76 5.96 -12.66 3.25
C SER A 76 5.44 -13.94 2.62
N LEU A 77 5.70 -15.07 3.32
CA LEU A 77 5.21 -16.40 2.94
C LEU A 77 3.68 -16.40 2.69
N THR A 78 2.91 -15.79 3.59
CA THR A 78 1.45 -15.78 3.50
C THR A 78 0.93 -14.95 2.32
N GLU A 79 1.60 -13.86 1.98
CA GLU A 79 1.28 -13.07 0.78
C GLU A 79 1.60 -13.83 -0.51
N LEU A 80 2.72 -14.55 -0.56
CA LEU A 80 3.04 -15.47 -1.67
C LEU A 80 2.00 -16.58 -1.82
N MET A 81 1.54 -17.18 -0.71
CA MET A 81 0.48 -18.19 -0.72
C MET A 81 -0.86 -17.61 -1.21
N MET A 82 -1.17 -16.36 -0.88
CA MET A 82 -2.37 -15.70 -1.41
C MET A 82 -2.25 -15.45 -2.92
N ALA A 83 -1.10 -14.97 -3.39
CA ALA A 83 -0.82 -14.78 -4.81
C ALA A 83 -0.97 -16.11 -5.58
N GLU A 84 -0.38 -17.21 -5.08
CA GLU A 84 -0.52 -18.55 -5.66
C GLU A 84 -2.01 -18.96 -5.77
N ARG A 85 -2.79 -18.77 -4.71
CA ARG A 85 -4.21 -19.15 -4.66
C ARG A 85 -5.11 -18.38 -5.62
N ILE A 86 -4.75 -17.16 -5.98
CA ILE A 86 -5.49 -16.39 -7.00
C ILE A 86 -4.96 -16.65 -8.42
N GLY A 87 -3.95 -17.52 -8.58
CA GLY A 87 -3.34 -17.84 -9.86
C GLY A 87 -2.30 -16.82 -10.34
N CYS A 88 -1.80 -15.94 -9.45
CA CYS A 88 -0.68 -15.04 -9.73
C CYS A 88 0.62 -15.80 -9.48
N VAL A 89 1.42 -16.02 -10.54
CA VAL A 89 2.67 -16.80 -10.50
C VAL A 89 3.70 -16.24 -11.49
N GLY A 90 4.96 -16.68 -11.39
CA GLY A 90 6.04 -16.28 -12.27
C GLY A 90 6.38 -14.80 -12.11
N GLU A 91 6.73 -14.17 -13.22
CA GLU A 91 7.05 -12.73 -13.26
C GLU A 91 5.84 -11.80 -13.01
N HIS A 92 4.67 -12.34 -12.65
CA HIS A 92 3.57 -11.57 -12.12
C HIS A 92 3.69 -11.34 -10.60
N ILE A 93 4.72 -11.92 -9.95
CA ILE A 93 5.05 -11.68 -8.56
C ILE A 93 6.42 -11.01 -8.48
N VAL A 94 6.50 -9.90 -7.78
CA VAL A 94 7.74 -9.36 -7.20
C VAL A 94 7.74 -9.72 -5.73
N PHE A 95 8.87 -10.20 -5.23
CA PHE A 95 9.06 -10.52 -3.82
C PHE A 95 10.12 -9.61 -3.22
N SER A 96 9.65 -8.63 -2.44
CA SER A 96 10.45 -7.60 -1.78
C SER A 96 10.30 -7.72 -0.27
N SER A 97 11.25 -8.38 0.39
CA SER A 97 11.29 -8.58 1.84
C SER A 97 12.66 -8.17 2.38
N ASN A 98 12.74 -7.81 3.66
CA ASN A 98 13.98 -7.30 4.26
C ASN A 98 14.66 -8.30 5.20
N GLU A 99 14.03 -8.81 6.22
CA GLU A 99 14.53 -9.85 7.13
C GLU A 99 13.96 -11.21 6.73
N THR A 100 14.38 -11.72 5.56
CA THR A 100 13.70 -12.79 4.84
C THR A 100 14.06 -14.19 5.36
N PRO A 101 13.09 -14.97 5.89
CA PRO A 101 13.27 -16.37 6.22
C PRO A 101 13.58 -17.23 4.98
N ALA A 102 14.26 -18.36 5.18
CA ALA A 102 14.60 -19.26 4.07
C ALA A 102 13.37 -19.89 3.40
N GLU A 103 12.28 -20.09 4.15
CA GLU A 103 11.02 -20.64 3.61
C GLU A 103 10.34 -19.70 2.64
N ASP A 104 10.41 -18.38 2.89
CA ASP A 104 9.85 -17.34 2.01
C ASP A 104 10.60 -17.36 0.67
N TYR A 105 11.93 -17.42 0.69
CA TYR A 105 12.73 -17.57 -0.53
C TYR A 105 12.42 -18.84 -1.30
N ARG A 106 12.24 -19.99 -0.59
CA ARG A 106 11.88 -21.26 -1.25
C ARG A 106 10.54 -21.16 -1.97
N LEU A 107 9.53 -20.53 -1.34
CA LEU A 107 8.24 -20.37 -1.98
C LEU A 107 8.30 -19.35 -3.13
N ALA A 108 8.96 -18.21 -2.95
CA ALA A 108 9.15 -17.21 -4.00
C ALA A 108 9.82 -17.83 -5.25
N ALA A 109 10.91 -18.59 -5.04
CA ALA A 109 11.62 -19.30 -6.11
C ALA A 109 10.75 -20.39 -6.76
N LYS A 110 10.02 -21.18 -5.97
CA LYS A 110 9.08 -22.21 -6.47
C LYS A 110 8.01 -21.59 -7.36
N LEU A 111 7.50 -20.42 -6.99
CA LEU A 111 6.48 -19.69 -7.77
C LEU A 111 7.07 -18.98 -9.00
N GLY A 112 8.39 -18.89 -9.13
CA GLY A 112 9.06 -18.17 -10.20
C GLY A 112 9.01 -16.65 -10.04
N ALA A 113 8.83 -16.15 -8.83
CA ALA A 113 8.76 -14.72 -8.54
C ALA A 113 10.09 -14.01 -8.84
N VAL A 114 10.02 -12.74 -9.22
CA VAL A 114 11.18 -11.85 -9.29
C VAL A 114 11.55 -11.46 -7.86
N ILE A 115 12.73 -11.89 -7.40
CA ILE A 115 13.20 -11.63 -6.04
C ILE A 115 14.06 -10.38 -6.00
N ASN A 116 13.74 -9.44 -5.11
CA ASN A 116 14.57 -8.29 -4.77
C ASN A 116 15.30 -8.55 -3.45
N LEU A 117 16.64 -8.60 -3.49
CA LEU A 117 17.47 -8.75 -2.29
C LEU A 117 17.64 -7.41 -1.59
N ASP A 118 17.42 -7.39 -0.27
CA ASP A 118 17.52 -6.19 0.55
C ASP A 118 18.96 -5.89 0.98
N ASP A 119 19.77 -6.90 1.19
CA ASP A 119 21.15 -6.77 1.67
C ASP A 119 22.13 -7.69 0.94
N LEU A 120 23.43 -7.32 0.94
CA LEU A 120 24.52 -8.10 0.34
C LEU A 120 24.61 -9.51 0.92
N THR A 121 24.38 -9.67 2.23
CA THR A 121 24.43 -10.98 2.92
C THR A 121 23.33 -11.93 2.45
N HIS A 122 22.28 -11.40 1.86
CA HIS A 122 21.18 -12.20 1.31
C HIS A 122 21.60 -12.99 0.06
N VAL A 123 22.67 -12.62 -0.64
CA VAL A 123 23.15 -13.36 -1.82
C VAL A 123 23.48 -14.80 -1.47
N ASP A 124 24.38 -15.00 -0.48
CA ASP A 124 24.76 -16.33 -0.04
C ASP A 124 23.65 -17.04 0.74
N PHE A 125 22.79 -16.26 1.44
CA PHE A 125 21.66 -16.83 2.16
C PHE A 125 20.63 -17.41 1.20
N LEU A 126 20.30 -16.70 0.13
CA LEU A 126 19.37 -17.16 -0.92
C LEU A 126 19.91 -18.45 -1.58
N GLU A 127 21.19 -18.44 -2.00
CA GLU A 127 21.79 -19.63 -2.61
C GLU A 127 21.72 -20.88 -1.69
N ARG A 128 22.02 -20.69 -0.40
CA ARG A 128 21.87 -21.79 0.58
C ARG A 128 20.41 -22.22 0.77
N ALA A 129 19.46 -21.29 0.69
CA ALA A 129 18.05 -21.58 0.93
C ALA A 129 17.40 -22.36 -0.22
N ILE A 130 17.78 -22.06 -1.48
CA ILE A 130 17.13 -22.65 -2.67
C ILE A 130 18.06 -23.50 -3.54
N GLY A 131 19.39 -23.46 -3.31
CA GLY A 131 20.38 -24.27 -4.01
C GLY A 131 20.91 -23.68 -5.31
N TYR A 132 20.46 -22.50 -5.72
CA TYR A 132 20.90 -21.78 -6.93
C TYR A 132 20.63 -20.27 -6.80
N ILE A 133 21.10 -19.48 -7.76
CA ILE A 133 20.71 -18.08 -7.91
C ILE A 133 19.76 -17.96 -9.14
N PRO A 134 18.58 -17.30 -9.00
CA PRO A 134 17.69 -17.07 -10.12
C PRO A 134 18.39 -16.29 -11.25
N LYS A 135 18.01 -16.59 -12.50
CA LYS A 135 18.57 -15.87 -13.66
C LYS A 135 18.18 -14.40 -13.67
N LYS A 136 16.98 -14.06 -13.23
CA LYS A 136 16.46 -12.70 -13.07
C LYS A 136 16.32 -12.38 -11.60
N ILE A 137 17.00 -11.32 -11.15
CA ILE A 137 17.06 -10.95 -9.74
C ILE A 137 17.28 -9.44 -9.57
N GLY A 138 16.66 -8.85 -8.57
CA GLY A 138 16.85 -7.45 -8.21
C GLY A 138 17.59 -7.26 -6.90
N CYS A 139 18.11 -6.05 -6.71
CA CYS A 139 18.70 -5.60 -5.46
C CYS A 139 18.08 -4.26 -5.05
N ARG A 140 17.79 -4.12 -3.76
CA ARG A 140 17.26 -2.88 -3.19
C ARG A 140 18.40 -1.92 -2.90
N PHE A 141 18.26 -0.72 -3.44
CA PHE A 141 19.20 0.38 -3.26
C PHE A 141 18.76 1.31 -2.14
N ASN A 142 19.71 1.73 -1.30
CA ASN A 142 19.56 2.81 -0.33
C ASN A 142 20.58 3.91 -0.67
N PRO A 143 20.13 5.12 -1.07
CA PRO A 143 21.05 6.21 -1.42
C PRO A 143 21.79 6.79 -0.22
N GLY A 144 21.36 6.51 1.03
CA GLY A 144 21.84 7.19 2.22
C GLY A 144 21.50 8.68 2.22
N GLY A 145 21.93 9.40 3.26
CA GLY A 145 21.71 10.84 3.40
C GLY A 145 20.23 11.23 3.38
N THR A 146 19.94 12.45 2.96
CA THR A 146 18.58 12.94 2.75
C THR A 146 18.26 12.97 1.26
N PHE A 147 17.19 12.29 0.85
CA PHE A 147 16.64 12.44 -0.48
C PHE A 147 15.76 13.68 -0.49
N SER A 148 16.26 14.80 -1.05
CA SER A 148 15.52 16.06 -1.15
C SER A 148 15.06 16.31 -2.58
N LEU A 149 13.84 16.81 -2.74
CA LEU A 149 13.25 17.19 -4.04
C LEU A 149 13.67 18.64 -4.47
N GLY A 150 14.81 19.17 -4.02
CA GLY A 150 15.11 20.59 -4.17
C GLY A 150 14.32 21.42 -3.15
N GLU A 151 14.31 22.75 -3.23
CA GLU A 151 13.71 23.62 -2.22
C GLU A 151 12.39 23.10 -1.66
N THR A 152 12.46 22.47 -0.49
CA THR A 152 11.34 21.83 0.19
C THR A 152 10.35 22.88 0.67
N ARG A 153 9.10 22.79 0.23
CA ARG A 153 8.00 23.37 0.99
C ARG A 153 7.98 22.70 2.37
N GLU A 154 7.96 23.50 3.43
CA GLU A 154 7.78 23.02 4.80
C GLU A 154 6.60 22.03 4.86
N GLY A 155 6.84 20.83 5.39
CA GLY A 155 5.83 19.80 5.56
C GLY A 155 5.98 18.54 4.70
N PHE A 156 6.94 18.46 3.79
CA PHE A 156 7.24 17.21 3.07
C PHE A 156 8.18 16.33 3.90
N GLN A 157 7.63 15.45 4.70
CA GLN A 157 8.37 14.30 5.18
C GLN A 157 8.43 13.25 4.06
N VAL A 158 9.54 13.25 3.33
CA VAL A 158 10.05 12.00 2.76
C VAL A 158 10.23 11.05 3.95
N MET A 159 9.72 9.82 3.85
CA MET A 159 9.94 8.83 4.92
C MET A 159 11.39 8.87 5.33
N ASP A 160 11.59 8.91 6.62
CA ASP A 160 12.82 8.77 7.37
C ASP A 160 14.09 9.00 6.56
N ASN A 161 15.02 9.81 7.06
CA ASN A 161 16.35 9.94 6.46
C ASN A 161 16.78 8.56 5.91
N PRO A 162 16.99 8.37 4.58
CA PRO A 162 17.40 7.07 4.04
C PRO A 162 18.61 6.46 4.77
N GLY A 163 19.46 7.31 5.37
CA GLY A 163 20.57 6.87 6.21
C GLY A 163 20.16 6.19 7.52
N ASP A 164 18.96 6.43 8.01
CA ASP A 164 18.40 5.80 9.23
C ASP A 164 17.47 4.64 8.92
N ALA A 165 17.16 4.43 7.63
CA ALA A 165 16.28 3.34 7.19
C ALA A 165 17.02 2.00 7.27
N LYS A 166 16.32 0.96 7.78
CA LYS A 166 16.86 -0.39 7.90
C LYS A 166 16.97 -1.14 6.56
N TYR A 167 16.70 -0.52 5.44
CA TYR A 167 16.49 -1.15 4.15
C TYR A 167 17.57 -0.82 3.13
N GLY A 168 17.93 -1.84 2.34
CA GLY A 168 18.66 -1.68 1.09
C GLY A 168 20.17 -1.52 1.22
N MET A 169 20.83 -1.72 0.10
CA MET A 169 22.29 -1.71 -0.06
C MET A 169 22.80 -0.31 -0.41
N THR A 170 23.96 0.04 0.09
CA THR A 170 24.69 1.22 -0.37
C THR A 170 25.14 1.05 -1.84
N ARG A 171 25.58 2.15 -2.48
CA ARG A 171 26.10 2.14 -3.85
C ARG A 171 27.24 1.12 -4.06
N ALA A 172 28.14 0.97 -3.07
CA ALA A 172 29.24 0.02 -3.15
C ALA A 172 28.76 -1.42 -3.01
N GLN A 173 27.84 -1.68 -2.06
CA GLN A 173 27.29 -3.02 -1.82
C GLN A 173 26.46 -3.53 -2.99
N ILE A 174 25.64 -2.68 -3.65
CA ILE A 174 24.84 -3.12 -4.81
C ILE A 174 25.75 -3.49 -6.00
N ALA A 175 26.85 -2.76 -6.23
CA ALA A 175 27.81 -3.12 -7.26
C ALA A 175 28.53 -4.46 -6.96
N GLU A 176 28.86 -4.71 -5.69
CA GLU A 176 29.41 -5.98 -5.23
C GLU A 176 28.39 -7.13 -5.36
N ALA A 177 27.14 -6.91 -4.91
CA ALA A 177 26.07 -7.88 -5.05
C ALA A 177 25.85 -8.29 -6.52
N PHE A 178 25.85 -7.33 -7.45
CA PHE A 178 25.71 -7.61 -8.88
C PHE A 178 26.84 -8.49 -9.40
N ARG A 179 28.10 -8.22 -9.02
CA ARG A 179 29.24 -9.06 -9.43
C ARG A 179 29.13 -10.48 -8.87
N LEU A 180 28.75 -10.61 -7.58
CA LEU A 180 28.58 -11.92 -6.93
C LEU A 180 27.41 -12.70 -7.56
N LEU A 181 26.28 -12.08 -7.78
CA LEU A 181 25.12 -12.70 -8.42
C LEU A 181 25.45 -13.17 -9.84
N LYS A 182 26.16 -12.34 -10.64
CA LYS A 182 26.64 -12.69 -11.98
C LYS A 182 27.55 -13.89 -11.95
N ALA A 183 28.52 -13.91 -11.03
CA ALA A 183 29.44 -15.05 -10.85
C ALA A 183 28.70 -16.34 -10.46
N LYS A 184 27.56 -16.24 -9.81
CA LYS A 184 26.69 -17.36 -9.39
C LYS A 184 25.60 -17.71 -10.44
N GLY A 185 25.59 -17.06 -11.62
CA GLY A 185 24.73 -17.44 -12.76
C GLY A 185 23.51 -16.55 -13.02
N ALA A 186 23.38 -15.42 -12.34
CA ALA A 186 22.38 -14.42 -12.71
C ALA A 186 22.71 -13.79 -14.08
N GLU A 187 21.67 -13.59 -14.91
CA GLU A 187 21.79 -13.08 -16.27
C GLU A 187 21.10 -11.72 -16.44
N GLU A 188 19.98 -11.51 -15.75
CA GLU A 188 19.15 -10.31 -15.77
C GLU A 188 19.09 -9.67 -14.40
N PHE A 189 19.35 -8.38 -14.33
CA PHE A 189 19.46 -7.64 -13.08
C PHE A 189 18.41 -6.55 -12.98
N GLY A 190 18.00 -6.24 -11.76
CA GLY A 190 17.12 -5.12 -11.49
C GLY A 190 17.56 -4.29 -10.29
N ILE A 191 17.07 -3.06 -10.26
CA ILE A 191 17.27 -2.14 -9.15
C ILE A 191 15.90 -1.76 -8.59
N HIS A 192 15.75 -1.85 -7.29
CA HIS A 192 14.56 -1.45 -6.53
C HIS A 192 14.93 -0.37 -5.52
N ALA A 193 14.07 0.62 -5.27
CA ALA A 193 14.22 1.54 -4.15
C ALA A 193 12.88 2.08 -3.68
N PHE A 194 12.69 2.10 -2.36
CA PHE A 194 11.51 2.69 -1.71
C PHE A 194 11.95 3.76 -0.73
N LEU A 195 11.68 5.03 -1.02
CA LEU A 195 12.21 6.19 -0.27
C LEU A 195 11.14 7.08 0.37
N ALA A 196 9.86 6.86 0.07
CA ALA A 196 8.80 7.70 0.59
C ALA A 196 7.46 6.97 0.74
N SER A 197 6.59 7.49 1.59
CA SER A 197 5.20 7.04 1.75
C SER A 197 4.27 8.24 1.79
N ASN A 198 3.20 8.18 1.00
CA ASN A 198 2.18 9.23 0.88
C ASN A 198 2.73 10.59 0.45
N THR A 199 3.59 10.63 -0.56
CA THR A 199 4.10 11.90 -1.09
C THR A 199 3.05 12.57 -1.96
N LEU A 200 2.70 13.82 -1.63
CA LEU A 200 1.76 14.65 -2.40
C LEU A 200 2.52 15.58 -3.37
N SER A 201 3.44 15.02 -4.16
CA SER A 201 4.22 15.76 -5.14
C SER A 201 4.34 14.98 -6.44
N ASN A 202 3.96 15.60 -7.55
CA ASN A 202 4.15 15.06 -8.88
C ASN A 202 5.64 14.94 -9.27
N GLU A 203 6.56 15.61 -8.54
CA GLU A 203 8.00 15.61 -8.80
C GLU A 203 8.74 14.44 -8.15
N TYR A 204 8.14 13.77 -7.16
CA TYR A 204 8.81 12.70 -6.42
C TYR A 204 9.26 11.54 -7.31
N TYR A 205 8.32 10.93 -8.06
CA TYR A 205 8.63 9.80 -8.95
C TYR A 205 9.60 10.17 -10.07
N PRO A 206 9.44 11.30 -10.79
CA PRO A 206 10.45 11.73 -11.75
C PRO A 206 11.84 11.90 -11.15
N ALA A 207 11.96 12.43 -9.92
CA ALA A 207 13.25 12.59 -9.24
C ALA A 207 13.85 11.24 -8.84
N LEU A 208 13.05 10.33 -8.28
CA LEU A 208 13.45 8.96 -7.97
C LEU A 208 13.91 8.23 -9.24
N ALA A 209 13.15 8.32 -10.32
CA ALA A 209 13.47 7.72 -11.60
C ALA A 209 14.81 8.23 -12.13
N ARG A 210 15.04 9.55 -12.14
CA ARG A 210 16.34 10.12 -12.56
C ARG A 210 17.52 9.56 -11.77
N MET A 211 17.35 9.41 -10.46
CA MET A 211 18.39 8.84 -9.59
C MET A 211 18.67 7.38 -9.94
N LEU A 212 17.62 6.55 -10.03
CA LEU A 212 17.76 5.12 -10.31
C LEU A 212 18.24 4.85 -11.74
N PHE A 213 17.81 5.64 -12.72
CA PHE A 213 18.25 5.49 -14.12
C PHE A 213 19.73 5.81 -14.29
N ARG A 214 20.25 6.86 -13.62
CA ARG A 214 21.69 7.15 -13.58
C ARG A 214 22.46 6.02 -12.91
N LEU A 215 21.99 5.57 -11.75
CA LEU A 215 22.60 4.44 -11.03
C LEU A 215 22.64 3.18 -11.91
N ALA A 216 21.56 2.88 -12.62
CA ALA A 216 21.48 1.73 -13.53
C ALA A 216 22.50 1.82 -14.65
N ALA A 217 22.60 2.97 -15.31
CA ALA A 217 23.58 3.19 -16.39
C ALA A 217 25.02 3.02 -15.89
N GLU A 218 25.33 3.61 -14.73
CA GLU A 218 26.66 3.48 -14.09
C GLU A 218 26.97 2.03 -13.69
N LEU A 219 26.02 1.34 -13.03
CA LEU A 219 26.20 -0.05 -12.59
C LEU A 219 26.38 -1.00 -13.78
N GLN A 220 25.61 -0.84 -14.84
CA GLN A 220 25.75 -1.65 -16.06
C GLN A 220 27.13 -1.45 -16.69
N GLN A 221 27.58 -0.20 -16.80
CA GLN A 221 28.92 0.11 -17.33
C GLN A 221 30.05 -0.46 -16.44
N GLU A 222 29.92 -0.32 -15.11
CA GLU A 222 30.94 -0.73 -14.15
C GLU A 222 31.06 -2.25 -14.01
N THR A 223 29.92 -2.96 -13.96
CA THR A 223 29.85 -4.39 -13.63
C THR A 223 29.69 -5.29 -14.86
N GLY A 224 29.27 -4.71 -16.00
CA GLY A 224 28.87 -5.45 -17.17
C GLY A 224 27.63 -6.35 -16.95
N CYS A 225 26.84 -6.09 -15.89
CA CYS A 225 25.61 -6.79 -15.64
C CYS A 225 24.49 -6.21 -16.49
N HIS A 226 23.66 -7.07 -17.10
CA HIS A 226 22.56 -6.64 -17.96
C HIS A 226 21.35 -6.27 -17.10
N ILE A 227 21.09 -4.96 -16.92
CA ILE A 227 19.96 -4.47 -16.16
C ILE A 227 18.72 -4.45 -17.07
N THR A 228 17.70 -5.21 -16.72
CA THR A 228 16.48 -5.41 -17.52
C THR A 228 15.24 -4.80 -16.91
N PHE A 229 15.26 -4.45 -15.63
CA PHE A 229 14.13 -3.76 -14.98
C PHE A 229 14.60 -2.78 -13.90
N ILE A 230 13.80 -1.75 -13.68
CA ILE A 230 13.93 -0.81 -12.59
C ILE A 230 12.57 -0.67 -11.90
N ASP A 231 12.56 -0.91 -10.60
CA ASP A 231 11.38 -0.85 -9.76
C ASP A 231 11.39 0.45 -8.93
N LEU A 232 10.45 1.33 -9.25
CA LEU A 232 10.26 2.60 -8.56
C LEU A 232 9.49 2.42 -7.24
N SER A 233 9.04 1.19 -6.95
CA SER A 233 8.30 0.82 -5.75
C SER A 233 7.02 1.65 -5.51
N GLY A 234 6.71 1.95 -4.25
CA GLY A 234 5.56 2.77 -3.86
C GLY A 234 5.92 4.24 -3.63
N GLY A 235 5.07 4.94 -2.90
CA GLY A 235 5.32 6.31 -2.43
C GLY A 235 4.35 7.36 -2.93
N VAL A 236 3.71 7.18 -4.09
CA VAL A 236 2.66 8.09 -4.57
C VAL A 236 1.52 8.12 -3.55
N GLY A 237 1.25 9.30 -3.02
CA GLY A 237 0.27 9.53 -1.99
C GLY A 237 -1.10 9.93 -2.51
N ILE A 238 -2.03 10.02 -1.56
CA ILE A 238 -3.37 10.54 -1.76
C ILE A 238 -3.63 11.69 -0.79
N PRO A 239 -4.46 12.67 -1.15
CA PRO A 239 -4.88 13.70 -0.22
C PRO A 239 -5.84 13.11 0.81
N TYR A 240 -5.42 13.01 2.06
CA TYR A 240 -6.33 12.62 3.15
C TYR A 240 -7.24 13.78 3.58
N ARG A 241 -6.71 15.00 3.58
CA ARG A 241 -7.47 16.22 3.90
C ARG A 241 -8.17 16.77 2.65
N PRO A 242 -9.35 17.37 2.80
CA PRO A 242 -10.11 17.92 1.66
C PRO A 242 -9.43 19.08 0.93
N ASP A 243 -8.47 19.75 1.59
CA ASP A 243 -7.73 20.92 1.09
C ASP A 243 -6.35 20.56 0.52
N GLU A 244 -5.93 19.30 0.63
CA GLU A 244 -4.66 18.83 0.06
C GLU A 244 -4.79 18.61 -1.46
N PRO A 245 -3.76 18.94 -2.26
CA PRO A 245 -3.75 18.68 -3.68
C PRO A 245 -3.60 17.18 -3.97
N ALA A 246 -4.34 16.68 -4.93
CA ALA A 246 -4.16 15.30 -5.42
C ALA A 246 -2.97 15.23 -6.39
N ASN A 247 -2.28 14.08 -6.37
CA ASN A 247 -1.31 13.75 -7.40
C ASN A 247 -2.01 13.53 -8.76
N ASP A 248 -1.37 13.99 -9.83
CA ASP A 248 -1.76 13.68 -11.20
C ASP A 248 -0.82 12.60 -11.78
N ILE A 249 -1.36 11.39 -11.90
CA ILE A 249 -0.56 10.25 -12.36
C ILE A 249 -0.10 10.39 -13.82
N ALA A 250 -0.82 11.14 -14.65
CA ALA A 250 -0.40 11.40 -16.02
C ALA A 250 0.82 12.34 -16.06
N VAL A 251 0.84 13.38 -15.22
CA VAL A 251 1.98 14.27 -15.04
C VAL A 251 3.19 13.50 -14.51
N ILE A 252 2.96 12.63 -13.52
CA ILE A 252 4.01 11.75 -12.97
C ILE A 252 4.57 10.84 -14.07
N GLY A 253 3.71 10.13 -14.80
CA GLY A 253 4.12 9.22 -15.88
C GLY A 253 4.93 9.92 -16.98
N GLU A 254 4.52 11.12 -17.38
CA GLU A 254 5.25 11.93 -18.37
C GLU A 254 6.60 12.41 -17.81
N GLY A 255 6.68 12.78 -16.52
CA GLY A 255 7.94 13.14 -15.88
C GLY A 255 8.94 11.98 -15.81
N VAL A 256 8.47 10.77 -15.52
CA VAL A 256 9.28 9.54 -15.56
C VAL A 256 9.71 9.22 -16.98
N ARG A 257 8.82 9.35 -17.99
CA ARG A 257 9.13 9.17 -19.40
C ARG A 257 10.29 10.06 -19.84
N ARG A 258 10.23 11.36 -19.55
CA ARG A 258 11.32 12.29 -19.89
C ARG A 258 12.66 11.85 -19.27
N ALA A 259 12.65 11.44 -18.01
CA ALA A 259 13.86 10.93 -17.36
C ALA A 259 14.39 9.68 -18.06
N TYR A 260 13.52 8.78 -18.50
CA TYR A 260 13.87 7.57 -19.24
C TYR A 260 14.51 7.89 -20.60
N GLU A 261 13.88 8.76 -21.38
CA GLU A 261 14.36 9.21 -22.69
C GLU A 261 15.68 9.99 -22.61
N GLU A 262 15.89 10.76 -21.54
CA GLU A 262 17.10 11.56 -21.31
C GLU A 262 18.29 10.72 -20.80
N ILE A 263 18.07 9.64 -20.09
CA ILE A 263 19.12 8.91 -19.35
C ILE A 263 19.32 7.49 -19.92
N LEU A 264 18.27 6.66 -19.97
CA LEU A 264 18.40 5.26 -20.34
C LEU A 264 18.54 5.06 -21.84
N VAL A 265 17.78 5.77 -22.66
CA VAL A 265 17.85 5.63 -24.12
C VAL A 265 19.25 5.93 -24.67
N PRO A 266 19.90 7.06 -24.29
CA PRO A 266 21.27 7.34 -24.73
C PRO A 266 22.31 6.35 -24.20
N ALA A 267 22.03 5.71 -23.05
CA ALA A 267 22.89 4.67 -22.48
C ALA A 267 22.72 3.29 -23.14
N GLY A 268 21.88 3.18 -24.18
CA GLY A 268 21.57 1.92 -24.86
C GLY A 268 20.67 0.98 -24.05
N MET A 269 19.91 1.53 -23.07
CA MET A 269 19.03 0.82 -22.14
C MET A 269 17.55 1.15 -22.40
N GLY A 270 17.19 1.43 -23.64
CA GLY A 270 15.82 1.83 -24.02
C GLY A 270 14.79 0.70 -23.98
N ASP A 271 15.16 -0.50 -23.57
CA ASP A 271 14.30 -1.67 -23.39
C ASP A 271 14.07 -2.08 -21.93
N VAL A 272 14.62 -1.31 -20.97
CA VAL A 272 14.47 -1.58 -19.55
C VAL A 272 12.99 -1.47 -19.14
N ALA A 273 12.49 -2.52 -18.48
CA ALA A 273 11.15 -2.53 -17.91
C ALA A 273 11.04 -1.60 -16.70
N LEU A 274 9.90 -0.96 -16.54
CA LEU A 274 9.60 -0.18 -15.34
C LEU A 274 8.53 -0.87 -14.50
N TYR A 275 8.80 -0.98 -13.21
CA TYR A 275 7.88 -1.54 -12.22
C TYR A 275 7.50 -0.50 -11.17
N THR A 276 6.31 -0.63 -10.64
CA THR A 276 5.81 0.14 -9.50
C THR A 276 5.13 -0.80 -8.51
N GLU A 277 5.18 -0.48 -7.20
CA GLU A 277 4.60 -1.27 -6.12
C GLU A 277 3.61 -0.38 -5.32
N LEU A 278 2.61 0.15 -6.01
CA LEU A 278 1.68 1.09 -5.41
C LEU A 278 0.59 0.35 -4.61
N GLY A 279 0.46 0.68 -3.33
CA GLY A 279 -0.62 0.17 -2.47
C GLY A 279 -1.66 1.26 -2.17
N ARG A 280 -1.20 2.31 -1.48
CA ARG A 280 -2.08 3.41 -1.03
C ARG A 280 -2.77 4.12 -2.18
N PHE A 281 -2.02 4.52 -3.21
CA PHE A 281 -2.57 5.18 -4.39
C PHE A 281 -3.62 4.31 -5.08
N MET A 282 -3.41 3.00 -5.11
CA MET A 282 -4.32 2.08 -5.78
C MET A 282 -5.67 1.95 -5.10
N LEU A 283 -5.70 1.91 -3.77
CA LEU A 283 -6.89 1.49 -3.03
C LEU A 283 -7.43 2.47 -1.99
N ALA A 284 -6.59 3.30 -1.36
CA ALA A 284 -7.06 4.06 -0.20
C ALA A 284 -8.32 4.90 -0.48
N PRO A 285 -8.44 5.64 -1.60
CA PRO A 285 -9.62 6.45 -1.88
C PRO A 285 -10.88 5.62 -2.20
N TYR A 286 -10.69 4.36 -2.55
CA TYR A 286 -11.76 3.45 -2.99
C TYR A 286 -12.18 2.47 -1.90
N GLY A 287 -11.89 2.79 -0.64
CA GLY A 287 -12.35 2.04 0.52
C GLY A 287 -12.67 2.97 1.69
N HIS A 288 -13.73 2.65 2.39
CA HIS A 288 -14.20 3.38 3.57
C HIS A 288 -14.43 2.41 4.73
N LEU A 289 -14.18 2.87 5.96
CA LEU A 289 -14.69 2.22 7.15
C LEU A 289 -16.07 2.82 7.48
N VAL A 290 -17.07 1.97 7.54
CA VAL A 290 -18.44 2.32 7.92
C VAL A 290 -18.67 1.91 9.36
N THR A 291 -19.16 2.83 10.17
CA THR A 291 -19.41 2.60 11.60
C THR A 291 -20.66 3.34 12.04
N ARG A 292 -21.22 2.96 13.17
CA ARG A 292 -22.43 3.57 13.73
C ARG A 292 -22.10 4.27 15.05
N ALA A 293 -22.66 5.46 15.24
CA ALA A 293 -22.63 6.14 16.52
C ALA A 293 -23.48 5.37 17.53
N ILE A 294 -22.88 4.90 18.62
CA ILE A 294 -23.56 4.09 19.65
C ILE A 294 -23.69 4.77 21.00
N HIS A 295 -22.81 5.73 21.28
CA HIS A 295 -22.83 6.49 22.54
C HIS A 295 -22.44 7.95 22.32
N ALA A 296 -22.99 8.86 23.13
CA ALA A 296 -22.55 10.23 23.29
C ALA A 296 -22.15 10.46 24.75
N LYS A 297 -21.01 11.11 24.97
CA LYS A 297 -20.51 11.47 26.29
C LYS A 297 -20.24 12.97 26.34
N HIS A 298 -20.77 13.64 27.34
CA HIS A 298 -20.66 15.07 27.57
C HIS A 298 -19.92 15.29 28.90
N ILE A 299 -18.62 15.45 28.85
CA ILE A 299 -17.77 15.71 30.02
C ILE A 299 -16.94 16.98 29.79
N TYR A 300 -15.62 16.92 29.81
CA TYR A 300 -14.76 18.07 29.47
C TYR A 300 -14.70 18.33 27.95
N LYS A 301 -15.11 17.35 27.16
CA LYS A 301 -15.22 17.38 25.70
C LYS A 301 -16.50 16.63 25.30
N GLU A 302 -16.89 16.79 24.05
CA GLU A 302 -17.97 16.05 23.42
C GLU A 302 -17.39 14.82 22.71
N TYR A 303 -17.81 13.63 23.09
CA TYR A 303 -17.37 12.38 22.52
C TYR A 303 -18.52 11.64 21.84
N ILE A 304 -18.27 11.15 20.62
CA ILE A 304 -19.15 10.18 19.96
C ILE A 304 -18.42 8.84 19.94
N GLY A 305 -18.95 7.89 20.67
CA GLY A 305 -18.51 6.50 20.69
C GLY A 305 -19.09 5.73 19.51
N THR A 306 -18.27 4.98 18.81
CA THR A 306 -18.65 4.16 17.67
C THR A 306 -18.51 2.68 17.97
N ASP A 307 -19.17 1.83 17.16
CA ASP A 307 -19.00 0.38 17.22
C ASP A 307 -17.67 -0.10 16.60
N ALA A 308 -17.04 0.72 15.74
CA ALA A 308 -15.66 0.49 15.30
C ALA A 308 -14.63 0.94 16.35
N CYS A 309 -13.42 0.44 16.24
CA CYS A 309 -12.27 0.84 17.07
C CYS A 309 -10.96 0.78 16.27
N ALA A 310 -9.84 1.08 16.92
CA ALA A 310 -8.53 1.05 16.28
C ALA A 310 -8.12 -0.36 15.77
N CYS A 311 -8.78 -1.43 16.21
CA CYS A 311 -8.61 -2.76 15.62
C CYS A 311 -9.04 -2.80 14.13
N ASP A 312 -9.98 -1.96 13.74
CA ASP A 312 -10.50 -1.86 12.37
C ASP A 312 -9.72 -0.83 11.54
N LEU A 313 -9.23 0.25 12.17
CA LEU A 313 -8.43 1.30 11.53
C LEU A 313 -7.48 1.94 12.53
N MET A 314 -6.27 1.38 12.66
CA MET A 314 -5.30 1.82 13.67
C MET A 314 -4.60 3.14 13.37
N ARG A 315 -4.57 3.57 12.13
CA ARG A 315 -3.72 4.69 11.68
C ARG A 315 -3.97 6.01 12.43
N PRO A 316 -5.19 6.45 12.70
CA PRO A 316 -5.42 7.64 13.54
C PRO A 316 -4.84 7.49 14.94
N ALA A 317 -5.06 6.34 15.58
CA ALA A 317 -4.61 6.07 16.93
C ALA A 317 -3.08 6.01 17.08
N MET A 318 -2.39 5.35 16.14
CA MET A 318 -0.96 5.08 16.21
C MET A 318 -0.09 6.17 15.58
N TYR A 319 -0.58 6.83 14.52
CA TYR A 319 0.21 7.78 13.75
C TYR A 319 -0.37 9.19 13.72
N GLY A 320 -1.50 9.42 14.38
CA GLY A 320 -2.23 10.69 14.28
C GLY A 320 -2.72 11.00 12.86
N SER A 321 -2.87 9.96 12.03
CA SER A 321 -3.26 10.13 10.63
C SER A 321 -4.66 10.72 10.52
N TYR A 322 -4.81 11.72 9.67
CA TYR A 322 -6.13 12.27 9.38
C TYR A 322 -6.90 11.34 8.46
N HIS A 323 -8.16 11.10 8.79
CA HIS A 323 -9.16 10.56 7.89
C HIS A 323 -10.37 11.48 7.91
N HIS A 324 -10.94 11.79 6.74
CA HIS A 324 -12.17 12.57 6.66
C HIS A 324 -13.34 11.73 7.16
N ILE A 325 -14.29 12.38 7.86
CA ILE A 325 -15.48 11.70 8.37
C ILE A 325 -16.70 12.39 7.80
N THR A 326 -17.60 11.63 7.20
CA THR A 326 -18.92 12.08 6.75
C THR A 326 -19.99 11.48 7.65
N VAL A 327 -20.89 12.30 8.15
CA VAL A 327 -22.12 11.85 8.83
C VAL A 327 -23.17 11.67 7.74
N MET A 328 -23.56 10.43 7.47
CA MET A 328 -24.43 10.11 6.35
C MET A 328 -25.83 10.68 6.51
N GLY A 329 -26.34 11.30 5.43
CA GLY A 329 -27.62 11.99 5.44
C GLY A 329 -27.57 13.40 6.03
N LYS A 330 -26.39 13.86 6.48
CA LYS A 330 -26.15 15.20 7.03
C LYS A 330 -25.01 15.94 6.32
N GLU A 331 -24.72 15.54 5.08
CA GLU A 331 -23.56 16.04 4.30
C GLU A 331 -23.59 17.55 4.08
N ASP A 332 -24.80 18.11 3.93
CA ASP A 332 -25.02 19.55 3.71
C ASP A 332 -25.34 20.33 5.01
N ALA A 333 -25.38 19.66 6.17
CA ALA A 333 -25.64 20.31 7.44
C ALA A 333 -24.41 21.09 7.96
N PRO A 334 -24.59 22.16 8.77
CA PRO A 334 -23.49 22.91 9.33
C PRO A 334 -22.59 22.03 10.18
N CYS A 335 -21.25 22.16 9.99
CA CYS A 335 -20.26 21.53 10.87
C CYS A 335 -19.98 22.46 12.05
N ASP A 336 -20.92 22.56 12.98
CA ASP A 336 -20.90 23.49 14.12
C ASP A 336 -20.70 22.82 15.47
N HIS A 337 -20.56 21.48 15.50
CA HIS A 337 -20.27 20.70 16.69
C HIS A 337 -18.82 20.22 16.68
N LYS A 338 -18.15 20.30 17.82
CA LYS A 338 -16.76 19.85 18.00
C LYS A 338 -16.73 18.52 18.75
N TYR A 339 -16.38 17.45 18.06
CA TYR A 339 -16.33 16.10 18.63
C TYR A 339 -14.94 15.46 18.61
N ASP A 340 -14.69 14.59 19.62
CA ASP A 340 -13.78 13.47 19.47
C ASP A 340 -14.59 12.23 19.05
N ILE A 341 -14.24 11.59 17.93
CA ILE A 341 -14.87 10.34 17.47
C ILE A 341 -14.01 9.18 17.97
N VAL A 342 -14.57 8.29 18.79
CA VAL A 342 -13.80 7.33 19.58
C VAL A 342 -14.32 5.90 19.45
N GLY A 343 -13.42 4.94 19.54
CA GLY A 343 -13.73 3.52 19.65
C GLY A 343 -13.90 3.05 21.10
N GLY A 344 -14.01 1.74 21.28
CA GLY A 344 -14.30 1.10 22.56
C GLY A 344 -13.11 0.38 23.21
N LEU A 345 -11.86 0.67 22.85
CA LEU A 345 -10.69 0.06 23.48
C LEU A 345 -10.35 0.74 24.82
N CYS A 346 -9.72 -0.02 25.72
CA CYS A 346 -9.09 0.52 26.94
C CYS A 346 -7.77 1.24 26.62
N GLU A 347 -7.74 1.98 25.52
CA GLU A 347 -6.63 2.76 25.00
C GLU A 347 -7.11 4.18 24.72
N ASN A 348 -6.55 5.17 25.44
CA ASN A 348 -7.01 6.55 25.31
C ASN A 348 -6.84 7.14 23.89
N ASN A 349 -5.90 6.58 23.11
CA ASN A 349 -5.66 6.99 21.72
C ASN A 349 -6.59 6.30 20.71
N ASP A 350 -7.53 5.45 21.16
CA ASP A 350 -8.54 4.85 20.28
C ASP A 350 -9.54 5.91 19.81
N LYS A 351 -9.04 6.79 18.94
CA LYS A 351 -9.74 7.96 18.40
C LYS A 351 -9.55 8.04 16.89
N PHE A 352 -10.64 8.11 16.17
CA PHE A 352 -10.65 8.36 14.72
C PHE A 352 -10.48 9.84 14.38
N ALA A 353 -10.95 10.72 15.28
CA ALA A 353 -10.79 12.16 15.17
C ALA A 353 -10.73 12.82 16.55
N VAL A 354 -10.00 13.93 16.64
CA VAL A 354 -9.88 14.77 17.84
C VAL A 354 -10.25 16.19 17.46
N ASP A 355 -11.08 16.85 18.30
CA ASP A 355 -11.54 18.23 18.10
C ASP A 355 -12.07 18.50 16.69
N ARG A 356 -12.76 17.52 16.10
CA ARG A 356 -13.26 17.59 14.73
C ARG A 356 -14.58 18.36 14.66
N MET A 357 -14.65 19.37 13.80
CA MET A 357 -15.91 20.05 13.47
C MET A 357 -16.72 19.17 12.53
N LEU A 358 -17.91 18.76 12.95
CA LEU A 358 -18.85 17.89 12.24
C LEU A 358 -20.29 18.40 12.41
N PRO A 359 -21.24 17.95 11.58
CA PRO A 359 -22.67 18.13 11.86
C PRO A 359 -23.06 17.48 13.19
N GLY A 360 -24.20 17.92 13.75
CA GLY A 360 -24.76 17.25 14.93
C GLY A 360 -24.99 15.76 14.68
N ILE A 361 -24.42 14.91 15.56
CA ILE A 361 -24.49 13.45 15.47
C ILE A 361 -25.49 12.91 16.46
N ASP A 362 -26.45 12.13 15.99
CA ASP A 362 -27.41 11.39 16.81
C ASP A 362 -26.95 9.92 16.97
N ILE A 363 -27.35 9.29 18.08
CA ILE A 363 -27.14 7.86 18.26
C ILE A 363 -27.90 7.10 17.18
N GLY A 364 -27.19 6.22 16.50
CA GLY A 364 -27.70 5.47 15.35
C GLY A 364 -27.24 6.01 14.00
N ASP A 365 -26.70 7.22 13.90
CA ASP A 365 -26.15 7.75 12.65
C ASP A 365 -25.02 6.88 12.12
N LEU A 366 -25.00 6.69 10.80
CA LEU A 366 -23.88 6.08 10.11
C LEU A 366 -22.78 7.12 9.84
N LEU A 367 -21.57 6.76 10.21
CA LEU A 367 -20.35 7.52 9.93
C LEU A 367 -19.52 6.79 8.89
N VAL A 368 -19.08 7.50 7.87
CA VAL A 368 -18.11 7.00 6.87
C VAL A 368 -16.75 7.64 7.14
N ILE A 369 -15.78 6.80 7.47
CA ILE A 369 -14.38 7.20 7.62
C ILE A 369 -13.67 6.92 6.29
N HIS A 370 -13.31 7.98 5.57
CA HIS A 370 -12.81 7.93 4.21
C HIS A 370 -11.37 7.39 4.11
N ASP A 371 -10.99 7.03 2.90
CA ASP A 371 -9.61 6.65 2.51
C ASP A 371 -9.02 5.50 3.34
N ALA A 372 -9.88 4.58 3.75
CA ALA A 372 -9.52 3.42 4.55
C ALA A 372 -9.24 2.15 3.71
N GLY A 373 -9.25 2.26 2.37
CA GLY A 373 -9.09 1.13 1.44
C GLY A 373 -7.68 0.53 1.40
N ALA A 374 -6.68 1.22 1.92
CA ALA A 374 -5.30 0.72 2.03
C ALA A 374 -4.75 1.00 3.42
N HIS A 375 -4.01 0.03 3.97
CA HIS A 375 -3.45 0.11 5.33
C HIS A 375 -4.52 0.40 6.40
N GLY A 376 -5.76 -0.01 6.13
CA GLY A 376 -6.89 -0.01 7.05
C GLY A 376 -6.93 -1.33 7.83
N LEU A 377 -7.88 -2.21 7.49
CA LEU A 377 -8.02 -3.52 8.14
C LEU A 377 -6.73 -4.37 8.07
N ALA A 378 -5.92 -4.21 7.01
CA ALA A 378 -4.64 -4.90 6.84
C ALA A 378 -3.66 -4.69 8.00
N MET A 379 -3.69 -3.53 8.64
CA MET A 379 -2.88 -3.20 9.83
C MET A 379 -3.62 -3.47 11.13
N GLY A 380 -4.82 -4.04 11.07
CA GLY A 380 -5.63 -4.34 12.24
C GLY A 380 -5.00 -5.34 13.20
N TYR A 381 -5.41 -5.29 14.43
CA TYR A 381 -4.95 -6.14 15.53
C TYR A 381 -6.13 -6.48 16.44
N ASN A 382 -5.89 -7.36 17.40
CA ASN A 382 -6.88 -7.67 18.43
C ASN A 382 -6.37 -7.16 19.79
N TYR A 383 -7.01 -6.14 20.33
CA TYR A 383 -6.77 -5.62 21.68
C TYR A 383 -8.09 -5.60 22.45
N ASN A 384 -8.05 -5.82 23.76
CA ASN A 384 -9.23 -6.07 24.60
C ASN A 384 -10.13 -7.23 24.12
N GLY A 385 -9.61 -8.16 23.32
CA GLY A 385 -10.40 -9.21 22.67
C GLY A 385 -11.39 -8.69 21.63
N LYS A 386 -11.24 -7.45 21.14
CA LYS A 386 -12.06 -6.93 20.04
C LYS A 386 -11.71 -7.67 18.75
N LEU A 387 -12.74 -8.00 18.00
CA LEU A 387 -12.68 -8.74 16.74
C LEU A 387 -12.65 -7.77 15.58
N ARG A 388 -11.91 -8.11 14.52
CA ARG A 388 -11.82 -7.28 13.32
C ARG A 388 -13.10 -7.42 12.48
N CYS A 389 -13.49 -6.32 11.85
CA CYS A 389 -14.74 -6.22 11.11
C CYS A 389 -14.70 -6.92 9.74
N ALA A 390 -15.84 -6.97 9.06
CA ALA A 390 -16.00 -7.53 7.73
C ALA A 390 -15.45 -6.59 6.63
N GLU A 391 -15.23 -7.17 5.44
CA GLU A 391 -14.96 -6.43 4.20
C GLU A 391 -16.01 -6.75 3.15
N VAL A 392 -16.58 -5.71 2.54
CA VAL A 392 -17.66 -5.76 1.54
C VAL A 392 -17.19 -5.09 0.25
N LEU A 393 -17.43 -5.71 -0.89
CA LEU A 393 -17.14 -5.14 -2.21
C LEU A 393 -18.44 -4.65 -2.84
N LEU A 394 -18.51 -3.37 -3.17
CA LEU A 394 -19.56 -2.78 -4.00
C LEU A 394 -19.20 -3.02 -5.46
N GLN A 395 -20.02 -3.78 -6.17
CA GLN A 395 -19.80 -4.17 -7.56
C GLN A 395 -20.33 -3.09 -8.52
N PRO A 396 -19.85 -3.05 -9.78
CA PRO A 396 -20.28 -2.03 -10.75
C PRO A 396 -21.77 -1.99 -11.06
N ASP A 397 -22.49 -3.10 -10.84
CA ASP A 397 -23.94 -3.20 -11.00
C ASP A 397 -24.73 -2.69 -9.77
N GLY A 398 -24.03 -2.22 -8.74
CA GLY A 398 -24.60 -1.75 -7.47
C GLY A 398 -24.88 -2.85 -6.45
N SER A 399 -24.67 -4.12 -6.80
CA SER A 399 -24.77 -5.22 -5.85
C SER A 399 -23.57 -5.23 -4.89
N THR A 400 -23.70 -5.94 -3.76
CA THR A 400 -22.63 -6.06 -2.77
C THR A 400 -22.25 -7.52 -2.56
N ARG A 401 -20.97 -7.76 -2.32
CA ARG A 401 -20.42 -9.08 -2.03
C ARG A 401 -19.56 -9.04 -0.78
N LEU A 402 -19.82 -9.96 0.16
CA LEU A 402 -18.91 -10.19 1.29
C LEU A 402 -17.61 -10.80 0.77
N ILE A 403 -16.49 -10.12 1.00
CA ILE A 403 -15.15 -10.57 0.55
C ILE A 403 -14.26 -11.04 1.69
N ARG A 404 -14.59 -10.62 2.92
CA ARG A 404 -14.07 -11.15 4.20
C ARG A 404 -15.19 -11.06 5.23
N ARG A 405 -15.51 -12.16 5.90
CA ARG A 405 -16.42 -12.09 7.07
C ARG A 405 -15.74 -11.43 8.26
N ALA A 406 -16.51 -10.88 9.15
CA ALA A 406 -16.00 -10.47 10.45
C ALA A 406 -15.41 -11.68 11.21
N GLU A 407 -14.44 -11.40 12.08
CA GLU A 407 -13.94 -12.40 13.02
C GLU A 407 -15.03 -12.80 14.03
N THR A 408 -14.97 -14.03 14.48
CA THR A 408 -15.79 -14.55 15.57
C THR A 408 -14.91 -14.83 16.79
N PRO A 409 -15.48 -15.02 18.00
CA PRO A 409 -14.70 -15.43 19.17
C PRO A 409 -13.87 -16.70 18.91
N GLU A 410 -14.39 -17.65 18.11
CA GLU A 410 -13.70 -18.89 17.75
C GLU A 410 -12.43 -18.60 16.91
N ASP A 411 -12.45 -17.60 16.01
CA ASP A 411 -11.26 -17.20 15.28
C ASP A 411 -10.19 -16.64 16.23
N TYR A 412 -10.60 -15.83 17.21
CA TYR A 412 -9.72 -15.30 18.23
C TYR A 412 -9.12 -16.41 19.11
N PHE A 413 -9.90 -17.43 19.42
CA PHE A 413 -9.48 -18.56 20.25
C PHE A 413 -8.73 -19.64 19.48
N ALA A 414 -8.73 -19.62 18.15
CA ALA A 414 -8.23 -20.71 17.28
C ALA A 414 -6.77 -21.11 17.56
N THR A 415 -5.96 -20.21 18.12
CA THR A 415 -4.54 -20.48 18.43
C THR A 415 -4.27 -20.67 19.92
N MET A 416 -5.30 -20.59 20.76
CA MET A 416 -5.17 -20.76 22.20
C MET A 416 -5.19 -22.24 22.57
N VAL A 417 -4.36 -22.60 23.53
CA VAL A 417 -4.38 -23.93 24.15
C VAL A 417 -5.17 -23.83 25.45
N TRP A 418 -6.18 -24.67 25.60
CA TRP A 418 -7.02 -24.74 26.80
C TRP A 418 -6.60 -25.97 27.59
N ASP A 419 -6.43 -25.78 28.90
CA ASP A 419 -6.28 -26.93 29.83
C ASP A 419 -7.68 -27.53 30.05
N ASP A 420 -7.93 -28.73 29.54
CA ASP A 420 -9.19 -29.47 29.73
C ASP A 420 -9.29 -30.06 31.16
#